data_d9f04e1d6a200df623ac4c661eb6ea22
#
_entry.id   d9f04e1d6a200df623ac4c661eb6ea22
#
_cell.length_a   1.000
_cell.length_b   1.000
_cell.length_c   1.000
_cell.angle_alpha   90.00
_cell.angle_beta   90.00
_cell.angle_gamma   90.00
#
_symmetry.space_group_name_H-M   'P 1'
#
loop_
_entity.id
_entity.type
_entity.pdbx_description
1 polymer ?
#
loop_
_entity_poly.entity_id
_entity_poly.type
_entity_poly.pdbx_seq_one_letter_code
_entity_poly.pdbx_strand_id
1 'polypeptide(L)'
;MACKSLKADVDELNSCNRARQEIYYRRCSIKFKENVKMLAVRIVQFFPAAALLISMLALWQPWIFNSQKFLIVPLLGFIMLGMGSVLSLQDFANAVKKPRAVLLGLLLQFLLMPFLAFVIGKVLHLPPEQFIGLVMVGAVAGGTASNVITCLAGGDVALSITMTACSTAAGVFLTPLIASFYLKQSVTVPVWAMFQSILCVVALPVSLGLIINRLLRKYNDVLNKICPVVSAVGIIWVIAIIVSLNSGTVSQWGAAVFAAVVLHNGSGMAAGYFLARLFRCDKRTAVTIAIEVGMQNSGLAAALSQQFFSTAATLPGTIFSIWHNLSGALFAGIAKPRLEKD
;
A
#
# COMPACT_ATOMS: atom_id res chain seq x y z
N MET A 1 22.29 -62.91 23.81
CA MET A 1 22.16 -62.37 22.42
C MET A 1 20.75 -61.76 22.14
N ALA A 2 19.66 -62.31 22.63
CA ALA A 2 18.29 -61.77 22.39
C ALA A 2 18.03 -60.34 22.88
N CYS A 3 18.61 -59.90 23.98
CA CYS A 3 18.38 -58.57 24.54
C CYS A 3 19.02 -57.41 23.73
N LYS A 4 20.08 -57.68 22.95
CA LYS A 4 20.71 -56.68 22.03
C LYS A 4 19.90 -56.51 20.75
N SER A 5 19.24 -57.58 20.25
CA SER A 5 18.36 -57.54 19.06
C SER A 5 17.09 -56.72 19.35
N LEU A 6 16.43 -56.94 20.49
CA LEU A 6 15.23 -56.16 20.88
C LEU A 6 15.51 -54.65 21.05
N LYS A 7 16.70 -54.26 21.51
CA LYS A 7 17.05 -52.84 21.65
C LYS A 7 17.27 -52.15 20.29
N ALA A 8 17.88 -52.89 19.35
CA ALA A 8 18.06 -52.37 17.99
C ALA A 8 16.72 -52.18 17.27
N ASP A 9 15.80 -53.13 17.40
CA ASP A 9 14.45 -53.06 16.80
C ASP A 9 13.61 -51.89 17.38
N VAL A 10 13.74 -51.62 18.67
CA VAL A 10 13.06 -50.46 19.34
C VAL A 10 13.67 -49.10 18.90
N ASP A 11 14.95 -49.02 18.71
CA ASP A 11 15.64 -47.83 18.24
C ASP A 11 15.30 -47.55 16.74
N GLU A 12 15.17 -48.57 15.93
CA GLU A 12 14.76 -48.49 14.53
C GLU A 12 13.28 -48.04 14.41
N LEU A 13 12.37 -48.59 15.23
CA LEU A 13 10.99 -48.19 15.31
C LEU A 13 10.82 -46.72 15.78
N ASN A 14 11.64 -46.28 16.74
CA ASN A 14 11.62 -44.90 17.22
C ASN A 14 12.20 -43.91 16.19
N SER A 15 13.19 -44.32 15.40
CA SER A 15 13.74 -43.55 14.29
C SER A 15 12.72 -43.39 13.15
N CYS A 16 12.04 -44.45 12.82
CA CYS A 16 10.98 -44.48 11.79
C CYS A 16 9.76 -43.64 12.17
N ASN A 17 9.36 -43.65 13.45
CA ASN A 17 8.28 -42.80 13.98
C ASN A 17 8.68 -41.32 13.99
N ARG A 18 9.93 -40.98 14.33
CA ARG A 18 10.43 -39.59 14.26
C ARG A 18 10.45 -39.10 12.82
N ALA A 19 10.94 -39.89 11.87
CA ALA A 19 10.95 -39.55 10.45
C ALA A 19 9.53 -39.36 9.89
N ARG A 20 8.56 -40.20 10.27
CA ARG A 20 7.14 -40.02 9.90
C ARG A 20 6.55 -38.73 10.49
N GLN A 21 6.84 -38.43 11.74
CA GLN A 21 6.41 -37.17 12.37
C GLN A 21 7.01 -35.95 11.68
N GLU A 22 8.30 -35.96 11.35
CA GLU A 22 8.93 -34.84 10.61
C GLU A 22 8.32 -34.66 9.20
N ILE A 23 8.06 -35.75 8.49
CA ILE A 23 7.40 -35.70 7.17
C ILE A 23 5.97 -35.16 7.31
N TYR A 24 5.23 -35.57 8.33
CA TYR A 24 3.88 -35.07 8.60
C TYR A 24 3.91 -33.56 8.94
N TYR A 25 4.79 -33.11 9.83
CA TYR A 25 4.96 -31.71 10.17
C TYR A 25 5.39 -30.85 8.97
N ARG A 26 6.30 -31.36 8.13
CA ARG A 26 6.68 -30.67 6.87
C ARG A 26 5.51 -30.56 5.90
N ARG A 27 4.73 -31.62 5.70
CA ARG A 27 3.53 -31.57 4.84
C ARG A 27 2.45 -30.64 5.38
N CYS A 28 2.16 -30.68 6.67
CA CYS A 28 1.24 -29.74 7.30
C CYS A 28 1.72 -28.29 7.17
N SER A 29 3.01 -28.03 7.36
CA SER A 29 3.61 -26.72 7.20
C SER A 29 3.52 -26.21 5.76
N ILE A 30 3.77 -27.07 4.75
CA ILE A 30 3.66 -26.70 3.33
C ILE A 30 2.21 -26.40 2.98
N LYS A 31 1.26 -27.26 3.36
CA LYS A 31 -0.18 -27.08 3.07
C LYS A 31 -0.74 -25.83 3.78
N PHE A 32 -0.30 -25.56 5.00
CA PHE A 32 -0.64 -24.34 5.72
C PHE A 32 -0.07 -23.11 5.01
N LYS A 33 1.20 -23.16 4.54
CA LYS A 33 1.84 -22.07 3.77
C LYS A 33 1.09 -21.77 2.47
N GLU A 34 0.65 -22.80 1.73
CA GLU A 34 -0.12 -22.63 0.50
C GLU A 34 -1.51 -22.05 0.75
N ASN A 35 -2.23 -22.56 1.75
CA ASN A 35 -3.56 -22.06 2.10
C ASN A 35 -3.54 -20.58 2.53
N VAL A 36 -2.54 -20.17 3.33
CA VAL A 36 -2.42 -18.78 3.75
C VAL A 36 -1.97 -17.88 2.60
N LYS A 37 -1.15 -18.39 1.66
CA LYS A 37 -0.79 -17.65 0.44
C LYS A 37 -2.03 -17.42 -0.45
N MET A 38 -2.86 -18.46 -0.64
CA MET A 38 -4.12 -18.32 -1.37
C MET A 38 -5.09 -17.37 -0.68
N LEU A 39 -5.19 -17.40 0.65
CA LEU A 39 -6.04 -16.52 1.42
C LEU A 39 -5.61 -15.04 1.27
N ALA A 40 -4.32 -14.75 1.38
CA ALA A 40 -3.79 -13.40 1.19
C ALA A 40 -4.08 -12.86 -0.23
N VAL A 41 -3.89 -13.69 -1.27
CA VAL A 41 -4.23 -13.32 -2.64
C VAL A 41 -5.73 -13.06 -2.80
N ARG A 42 -6.59 -13.93 -2.24
CA ARG A 42 -8.05 -13.74 -2.28
C ARG A 42 -8.48 -12.46 -1.57
N ILE A 43 -7.93 -12.16 -0.40
CA ILE A 43 -8.27 -10.94 0.35
C ILE A 43 -7.94 -9.69 -0.47
N VAL A 44 -6.77 -9.65 -1.13
CA VAL A 44 -6.42 -8.52 -2.01
C VAL A 44 -7.35 -8.44 -3.21
N GLN A 45 -7.76 -9.56 -3.80
CA GLN A 45 -8.73 -9.60 -4.90
C GLN A 45 -10.13 -9.12 -4.48
N PHE A 46 -10.57 -9.46 -3.27
CA PHE A 46 -11.87 -9.04 -2.73
C PHE A 46 -11.85 -7.68 -2.05
N PHE A 47 -10.66 -7.10 -1.80
CA PHE A 47 -10.52 -5.80 -1.14
C PHE A 47 -11.36 -4.69 -1.80
N PRO A 48 -11.32 -4.48 -3.14
CA PRO A 48 -12.14 -3.43 -3.76
C PRO A 48 -13.64 -3.66 -3.57
N ALA A 49 -14.10 -4.91 -3.68
CA ALA A 49 -15.50 -5.25 -3.47
C ALA A 49 -15.93 -5.03 -2.01
N ALA A 50 -15.11 -5.47 -1.06
CA ALA A 50 -15.35 -5.26 0.36
C ALA A 50 -15.36 -3.77 0.73
N ALA A 51 -14.40 -2.99 0.19
CA ALA A 51 -14.35 -1.56 0.40
C ALA A 51 -15.58 -0.84 -0.18
N LEU A 52 -16.07 -1.25 -1.36
CA LEU A 52 -17.30 -0.73 -1.95
C LEU A 52 -18.53 -1.05 -1.12
N LEU A 53 -18.69 -2.31 -0.68
CA LEU A 53 -19.83 -2.74 0.14
C LEU A 53 -19.88 -1.99 1.48
N ILE A 54 -18.73 -1.88 2.16
CA ILE A 54 -18.64 -1.13 3.41
C ILE A 54 -18.89 0.36 3.18
N SER A 55 -18.42 0.93 2.06
CA SER A 55 -18.68 2.32 1.68
C SER A 55 -20.18 2.57 1.45
N MET A 56 -20.88 1.66 0.77
CA MET A 56 -22.33 1.73 0.62
C MET A 56 -23.06 1.66 1.95
N LEU A 57 -22.63 0.77 2.84
CA LEU A 57 -23.18 0.69 4.20
C LEU A 57 -22.93 2.00 4.97
N ALA A 58 -21.73 2.57 4.86
CA ALA A 58 -21.34 3.81 5.52
C ALA A 58 -22.12 5.04 4.98
N LEU A 59 -22.50 5.04 3.71
CA LEU A 59 -23.38 6.06 3.14
C LEU A 59 -24.84 5.88 3.59
N TRP A 60 -25.30 4.63 3.68
CA TRP A 60 -26.68 4.31 4.09
C TRP A 60 -26.91 4.51 5.58
N GLN A 61 -25.93 4.13 6.43
CA GLN A 61 -25.98 4.23 7.88
C GLN A 61 -24.76 4.97 8.45
N PRO A 62 -24.63 6.29 8.19
CA PRO A 62 -23.42 7.04 8.58
C PRO A 62 -23.17 7.05 10.09
N TRP A 63 -24.21 6.99 10.91
CA TRP A 63 -24.11 7.05 12.37
C TRP A 63 -23.28 5.90 12.98
N ILE A 64 -23.18 4.75 12.29
CA ILE A 64 -22.39 3.61 12.75
C ILE A 64 -20.90 3.98 12.83
N PHE A 65 -20.42 4.80 11.91
CA PHE A 65 -18.99 5.07 11.74
C PHE A 65 -18.59 6.50 12.15
N ASN A 66 -19.48 7.49 12.11
CA ASN A 66 -19.17 8.90 12.38
C ASN A 66 -18.53 9.13 13.76
N SER A 67 -19.00 8.43 14.80
CA SER A 67 -18.46 8.51 16.16
C SER A 67 -17.03 8.02 16.28
N GLN A 68 -16.54 7.29 15.27
CA GLN A 68 -15.23 6.63 15.27
C GLN A 68 -14.13 7.46 14.59
N LYS A 69 -14.36 8.73 14.27
CA LYS A 69 -13.40 9.63 13.62
C LYS A 69 -12.03 9.62 14.31
N PHE A 70 -11.99 9.50 15.64
CA PHE A 70 -10.76 9.46 16.44
C PHE A 70 -9.86 8.24 16.14
N LEU A 71 -10.41 7.17 15.53
CA LEU A 71 -9.66 5.96 15.16
C LEU A 71 -8.84 6.12 13.87
N ILE A 72 -9.08 7.13 13.03
CA ILE A 72 -8.40 7.28 11.73
C ILE A 72 -6.88 7.27 11.90
N VAL A 73 -6.35 8.13 12.79
CA VAL A 73 -4.91 8.28 13.01
C VAL A 73 -4.30 7.02 13.69
N PRO A 74 -4.87 6.48 14.78
CA PRO A 74 -4.39 5.22 15.38
C PRO A 74 -4.41 4.04 14.42
N LEU A 75 -5.48 3.86 13.64
CA LEU A 75 -5.56 2.79 12.64
C LEU A 75 -4.48 2.95 11.57
N LEU A 76 -4.24 4.18 11.11
CA LEU A 76 -3.16 4.44 10.15
C LEU A 76 -1.80 4.07 10.75
N GLY A 77 -1.50 4.47 11.99
CA GLY A 77 -0.27 4.08 12.68
C GLY A 77 -0.11 2.56 12.78
N PHE A 78 -1.21 1.85 13.07
CA PHE A 78 -1.22 0.38 13.11
C PHE A 78 -0.99 -0.24 11.72
N ILE A 79 -1.59 0.31 10.66
CA ILE A 79 -1.34 -0.09 9.27
C ILE A 79 0.13 0.11 8.91
N MET A 80 0.72 1.25 9.30
CA MET A 80 2.13 1.56 9.05
C MET A 80 3.08 0.63 9.83
N LEU A 81 2.71 0.24 11.05
CA LEU A 81 3.43 -0.78 11.82
C LEU A 81 3.44 -2.13 11.09
N GLY A 82 2.28 -2.56 10.61
CA GLY A 82 2.14 -3.77 9.79
C GLY A 82 3.00 -3.71 8.53
N MET A 83 3.02 -2.57 7.84
CA MET A 83 3.90 -2.31 6.71
C MET A 83 5.38 -2.47 7.09
N GLY A 84 5.82 -1.81 8.14
CA GLY A 84 7.19 -1.90 8.62
C GLY A 84 7.60 -3.32 9.01
N SER A 85 6.67 -4.12 9.54
CA SER A 85 6.92 -5.52 9.92
C SER A 85 7.16 -6.46 8.73
N VAL A 86 6.82 -6.04 7.52
CA VAL A 86 7.08 -6.79 6.27
C VAL A 86 8.35 -6.30 5.57
N LEU A 87 8.80 -5.08 5.87
CA LEU A 87 10.03 -4.50 5.31
C LEU A 87 11.27 -5.02 6.04
N SER A 88 12.39 -5.04 5.31
CA SER A 88 13.72 -5.38 5.84
C SER A 88 14.73 -4.28 5.51
N LEU A 89 15.82 -4.19 6.29
CA LEU A 89 16.92 -3.28 5.96
C LEU A 89 17.58 -3.60 4.61
N GLN A 90 17.48 -4.87 4.16
CA GLN A 90 17.97 -5.30 2.86
C GLN A 90 17.19 -4.65 1.70
N ASP A 91 15.91 -4.31 1.91
CA ASP A 91 15.09 -3.66 0.88
C ASP A 91 15.62 -2.26 0.57
N PHE A 92 16.07 -1.52 1.60
CA PHE A 92 16.76 -0.24 1.40
C PHE A 92 18.14 -0.42 0.72
N ALA A 93 18.91 -1.44 1.12
CA ALA A 93 20.20 -1.73 0.50
C ALA A 93 20.05 -2.17 -0.98
N ASN A 94 18.92 -2.78 -1.35
CA ASN A 94 18.65 -3.18 -2.73
C ASN A 94 18.49 -1.98 -3.68
N ALA A 95 18.21 -0.76 -3.17
CA ALA A 95 18.18 0.45 -3.98
C ALA A 95 19.50 0.69 -4.74
N VAL A 96 20.63 0.30 -4.13
CA VAL A 96 21.96 0.42 -4.76
C VAL A 96 22.14 -0.55 -5.94
N LYS A 97 21.34 -1.63 -6.02
CA LYS A 97 21.45 -2.62 -7.11
C LYS A 97 20.77 -2.15 -8.40
N LYS A 98 19.70 -1.35 -8.30
CA LYS A 98 18.96 -0.79 -9.45
C LYS A 98 18.75 0.72 -9.31
N PRO A 99 19.81 1.53 -9.12
CA PRO A 99 19.70 2.94 -8.71
C PRO A 99 18.93 3.79 -9.72
N ARG A 100 19.10 3.52 -11.02
CA ARG A 100 18.41 4.26 -12.10
C ARG A 100 16.90 4.06 -12.03
N ALA A 101 16.43 2.83 -11.82
CA ALA A 101 15.01 2.52 -11.73
C ALA A 101 14.38 3.12 -10.46
N VAL A 102 15.07 3.00 -9.32
CA VAL A 102 14.60 3.58 -8.04
C VAL A 102 14.56 5.10 -8.11
N LEU A 103 15.62 5.74 -8.63
CA LEU A 103 15.67 7.20 -8.77
C LEU A 103 14.57 7.70 -9.71
N LEU A 104 14.38 7.04 -10.86
CA LEU A 104 13.31 7.39 -11.80
C LEU A 104 11.95 7.28 -11.12
N GLY A 105 11.68 6.19 -10.41
CA GLY A 105 10.42 6.01 -9.68
C GLY A 105 10.20 7.08 -8.62
N LEU A 106 11.23 7.45 -7.84
CA LEU A 106 11.14 8.52 -6.84
C LEU A 106 10.91 9.90 -7.47
N LEU A 107 11.57 10.19 -8.60
CA LEU A 107 11.35 11.44 -9.34
C LEU A 107 9.90 11.51 -9.87
N LEU A 108 9.40 10.42 -10.45
CA LEU A 108 8.02 10.37 -10.91
C LEU A 108 7.03 10.49 -9.73
N GLN A 109 7.34 9.86 -8.62
CA GLN A 109 6.51 9.91 -7.39
C GLN A 109 6.40 11.33 -6.84
N PHE A 110 7.49 12.05 -6.69
CA PHE A 110 7.51 13.32 -5.96
C PHE A 110 7.54 14.58 -6.84
N LEU A 111 7.76 14.46 -8.16
CA LEU A 111 7.65 15.57 -9.10
C LEU A 111 6.42 15.44 -9.99
N LEU A 112 6.25 14.27 -10.63
CA LEU A 112 5.18 14.10 -11.62
C LEU A 112 3.81 13.94 -10.94
N MET A 113 3.68 13.11 -9.93
CA MET A 113 2.37 12.84 -9.31
C MET A 113 1.75 14.07 -8.67
N PRO A 114 2.45 14.90 -7.87
CA PRO A 114 1.86 16.14 -7.36
C PRO A 114 1.57 17.16 -8.47
N PHE A 115 2.39 17.22 -9.52
CA PHE A 115 2.13 18.07 -10.68
C PHE A 115 0.83 17.64 -11.41
N LEU A 116 0.66 16.35 -11.67
CA LEU A 116 -0.57 15.82 -12.27
C LEU A 116 -1.79 16.09 -11.40
N ALA A 117 -1.69 15.89 -10.09
CA ALA A 117 -2.76 16.21 -9.15
C ALA A 117 -3.17 17.69 -9.23
N PHE A 118 -2.18 18.60 -9.26
CA PHE A 118 -2.40 20.02 -9.38
C PHE A 118 -3.09 20.38 -10.71
N VAL A 119 -2.57 19.88 -11.83
CA VAL A 119 -3.11 20.18 -13.17
C VAL A 119 -4.54 19.63 -13.32
N ILE A 120 -4.76 18.36 -12.96
CA ILE A 120 -6.08 17.72 -13.05
C ILE A 120 -7.09 18.45 -12.17
N GLY A 121 -6.70 18.80 -10.94
CA GLY A 121 -7.60 19.53 -10.05
C GLY A 121 -7.98 20.91 -10.56
N LYS A 122 -7.05 21.63 -11.22
CA LYS A 122 -7.30 22.91 -11.86
C LYS A 122 -8.17 22.78 -13.12
N VAL A 123 -7.86 21.81 -14.00
CA VAL A 123 -8.59 21.57 -15.25
C VAL A 123 -10.04 21.15 -14.99
N LEU A 124 -10.27 20.31 -13.99
CA LEU A 124 -11.62 19.88 -13.60
C LEU A 124 -12.34 20.87 -12.69
N HIS A 125 -11.74 22.01 -12.39
CA HIS A 125 -12.30 23.06 -11.52
C HIS A 125 -12.81 22.49 -10.19
N LEU A 126 -12.03 21.60 -9.56
CA LEU A 126 -12.41 21.01 -8.30
C LEU A 126 -12.56 22.09 -7.22
N PRO A 127 -13.57 21.97 -6.34
CA PRO A 127 -13.67 22.84 -5.18
C PRO A 127 -12.38 22.83 -4.34
N PRO A 128 -12.08 23.90 -3.61
CA PRO A 128 -10.80 24.06 -2.90
C PRO A 128 -10.44 22.88 -2.01
N GLU A 129 -11.39 22.33 -1.29
CA GLU A 129 -11.14 21.20 -0.38
C GLU A 129 -10.80 19.91 -1.11
N GLN A 130 -11.54 19.58 -2.20
CA GLN A 130 -11.27 18.42 -3.05
C GLN A 130 -9.95 18.59 -3.82
N PHE A 131 -9.65 19.80 -4.25
CA PHE A 131 -8.35 20.14 -4.84
C PHE A 131 -7.19 19.87 -3.86
N ILE A 132 -7.32 20.36 -2.60
CA ILE A 132 -6.36 20.08 -1.53
C ILE A 132 -6.16 18.58 -1.36
N GLY A 133 -7.26 17.83 -1.24
CA GLY A 133 -7.21 16.39 -1.06
C GLY A 133 -6.55 15.65 -2.22
N LEU A 134 -6.80 16.05 -3.47
CA LEU A 134 -6.16 15.46 -4.65
C LEU A 134 -4.65 15.74 -4.68
N VAL A 135 -4.24 16.98 -4.36
CA VAL A 135 -2.81 17.35 -4.26
C VAL A 135 -2.15 16.56 -3.14
N MET A 136 -2.82 16.35 -2.00
CA MET A 136 -2.30 15.50 -0.93
C MET A 136 -2.08 14.07 -1.38
N VAL A 137 -3.01 13.49 -2.20
CA VAL A 137 -2.81 12.15 -2.79
C VAL A 137 -1.56 12.11 -3.68
N GLY A 138 -1.33 13.15 -4.47
CA GLY A 138 -0.12 13.24 -5.31
C GLY A 138 1.18 13.47 -4.54
N ALA A 139 1.10 14.10 -3.35
CA ALA A 139 2.28 14.50 -2.57
C ALA A 139 2.79 13.41 -1.62
N VAL A 140 2.01 12.37 -1.31
CA VAL A 140 2.42 11.28 -0.41
C VAL A 140 3.29 10.25 -1.12
N ALA A 141 3.90 9.34 -0.35
CA ALA A 141 4.68 8.21 -0.85
C ALA A 141 3.80 7.17 -1.57
N GLY A 142 4.42 6.23 -2.26
CA GLY A 142 3.76 5.06 -2.84
C GLY A 142 3.06 4.19 -1.79
N GLY A 143 2.02 3.47 -2.20
CA GLY A 143 1.21 2.61 -1.32
C GLY A 143 1.71 1.17 -1.32
N THR A 144 1.68 0.48 -0.18
CA THR A 144 2.10 -0.93 -0.05
C THR A 144 1.31 -1.92 -0.89
N ALA A 145 0.09 -1.57 -1.29
CA ALA A 145 -0.72 -2.39 -2.18
C ALA A 145 -0.04 -2.61 -3.55
N SER A 146 0.84 -1.68 -3.99
CA SER A 146 1.63 -1.81 -5.21
C SER A 146 2.47 -3.09 -5.25
N ASN A 147 3.03 -3.52 -4.12
CA ASN A 147 3.85 -4.72 -4.02
C ASN A 147 3.07 -6.00 -4.41
N VAL A 148 1.81 -6.08 -3.99
CA VAL A 148 0.93 -7.21 -4.31
C VAL A 148 0.50 -7.16 -5.77
N ILE A 149 0.13 -5.98 -6.26
CA ILE A 149 -0.25 -5.77 -7.66
C ILE A 149 0.94 -6.05 -8.59
N THR A 150 2.16 -5.63 -8.21
CA THR A 150 3.40 -5.95 -8.94
C THR A 150 3.63 -7.47 -9.02
N CYS A 151 3.39 -8.20 -7.93
CA CYS A 151 3.47 -9.66 -7.92
C CYS A 151 2.44 -10.28 -8.88
N LEU A 152 1.19 -9.81 -8.86
CA LEU A 152 0.13 -10.29 -9.75
C LEU A 152 0.43 -9.98 -11.23
N ALA A 153 1.05 -8.83 -11.51
CA ALA A 153 1.45 -8.42 -12.85
C ALA A 153 2.68 -9.18 -13.39
N GLY A 154 3.37 -9.97 -12.59
CA GLY A 154 4.65 -10.59 -12.96
C GLY A 154 5.83 -9.61 -12.97
N GLY A 155 5.69 -8.44 -12.35
CA GLY A 155 6.72 -7.43 -12.22
C GLY A 155 7.86 -7.80 -11.26
N ASP A 156 8.78 -6.88 -11.02
CA ASP A 156 9.90 -7.05 -10.09
C ASP A 156 9.46 -6.62 -8.68
N VAL A 157 9.03 -7.60 -7.87
CA VAL A 157 8.53 -7.38 -6.51
C VAL A 157 9.63 -6.80 -5.60
N ALA A 158 10.89 -7.23 -5.78
CA ALA A 158 11.99 -6.71 -4.97
C ALA A 158 12.23 -5.22 -5.25
N LEU A 159 12.14 -4.80 -6.52
CA LEU A 159 12.20 -3.39 -6.89
C LEU A 159 11.00 -2.60 -6.33
N SER A 160 9.78 -3.14 -6.40
CA SER A 160 8.57 -2.50 -5.86
C SER A 160 8.70 -2.26 -4.36
N ILE A 161 9.07 -3.28 -3.58
CA ILE A 161 9.31 -3.15 -2.13
C ILE A 161 10.37 -2.09 -1.84
N THR A 162 11.47 -2.11 -2.60
CA THR A 162 12.56 -1.13 -2.45
C THR A 162 12.07 0.30 -2.72
N MET A 163 11.30 0.51 -3.79
CA MET A 163 10.77 1.83 -4.15
C MET A 163 9.77 2.33 -3.09
N THR A 164 8.87 1.46 -2.62
CA THR A 164 7.94 1.79 -1.52
C THR A 164 8.69 2.19 -0.27
N ALA A 165 9.73 1.44 0.12
CA ALA A 165 10.56 1.75 1.29
C ALA A 165 11.26 3.11 1.15
N CYS A 166 11.93 3.34 0.02
CA CYS A 166 12.63 4.60 -0.26
C CYS A 166 11.66 5.79 -0.35
N SER A 167 10.51 5.63 -1.01
CA SER A 167 9.52 6.70 -1.11
C SER A 167 8.88 7.01 0.24
N THR A 168 8.63 6.00 1.08
CA THR A 168 8.12 6.21 2.44
C THR A 168 9.10 7.00 3.29
N ALA A 169 10.40 6.67 3.25
CA ALA A 169 11.43 7.41 3.98
C ALA A 169 11.58 8.84 3.46
N ALA A 170 11.60 9.04 2.14
CA ALA A 170 11.69 10.35 1.51
C ALA A 170 10.42 11.20 1.78
N GLY A 171 9.25 10.57 1.77
CA GLY A 171 7.95 11.22 1.97
C GLY A 171 7.81 11.89 3.34
N VAL A 172 8.55 11.46 4.35
CA VAL A 172 8.56 12.13 5.67
C VAL A 172 8.91 13.61 5.53
N PHE A 173 9.86 13.93 4.66
CA PHE A 173 10.34 15.30 4.40
C PHE A 173 9.65 15.92 3.19
N LEU A 174 9.52 15.18 2.10
CA LEU A 174 9.04 15.71 0.83
C LEU A 174 7.54 15.99 0.83
N THR A 175 6.71 15.17 1.48
CA THR A 175 5.27 15.38 1.48
C THR A 175 4.85 16.75 2.03
N PRO A 176 5.33 17.21 3.21
CA PRO A 176 4.96 18.55 3.72
C PRO A 176 5.46 19.68 2.82
N LEU A 177 6.65 19.55 2.25
CA LEU A 177 7.25 20.57 1.38
C LEU A 177 6.48 20.67 0.06
N ILE A 178 6.15 19.54 -0.56
CA ILE A 178 5.38 19.48 -1.80
C ILE A 178 3.96 20.00 -1.57
N ALA A 179 3.30 19.59 -0.49
CA ALA A 179 1.99 20.13 -0.12
C ALA A 179 2.03 21.65 0.04
N SER A 180 3.03 22.18 0.76
CA SER A 180 3.22 23.61 0.92
C SER A 180 3.45 24.32 -0.42
N PHE A 181 4.27 23.76 -1.31
CA PHE A 181 4.56 24.35 -2.61
C PHE A 181 3.32 24.49 -3.49
N TYR A 182 2.52 23.44 -3.61
CA TYR A 182 1.34 23.43 -4.49
C TYR A 182 0.10 24.08 -3.88
N LEU A 183 -0.03 24.08 -2.55
CA LEU A 183 -1.24 24.58 -1.87
C LEU A 183 -1.10 26.00 -1.31
N LYS A 184 0.09 26.60 -1.31
CA LYS A 184 0.37 27.92 -0.71
C LYS A 184 -0.57 29.04 -1.14
N GLN A 185 -1.15 28.97 -2.33
CA GLN A 185 -2.11 29.95 -2.84
C GLN A 185 -3.55 29.69 -2.36
N SER A 186 -3.84 28.49 -1.90
CA SER A 186 -5.19 28.05 -1.50
C SER A 186 -5.36 28.01 0.02
N VAL A 187 -4.31 27.63 0.73
CA VAL A 187 -4.34 27.43 2.20
C VAL A 187 -2.94 27.50 2.79
N THR A 188 -2.86 27.96 4.06
CA THR A 188 -1.61 27.89 4.83
C THR A 188 -1.35 26.44 5.25
N VAL A 189 -0.24 25.87 4.78
CA VAL A 189 0.17 24.50 5.14
C VAL A 189 1.11 24.54 6.34
N PRO A 190 0.77 23.92 7.47
CA PRO A 190 1.64 23.89 8.65
C PRO A 190 2.74 22.84 8.47
N VAL A 191 3.75 23.14 7.66
CA VAL A 191 4.82 22.21 7.22
C VAL A 191 5.46 21.49 8.40
N TRP A 192 5.80 22.20 9.47
CA TRP A 192 6.46 21.61 10.63
C TRP A 192 5.55 20.64 11.39
N ALA A 193 4.31 21.03 11.64
CA ALA A 193 3.34 20.16 12.31
C ALA A 193 3.02 18.92 11.46
N MET A 194 2.94 19.09 10.14
CA MET A 194 2.74 17.97 9.21
C MET A 194 3.95 17.04 9.19
N PHE A 195 5.18 17.57 9.20
CA PHE A 195 6.39 16.77 9.32
C PHE A 195 6.40 15.95 10.61
N GLN A 196 6.11 16.57 11.77
CA GLN A 196 6.02 15.89 13.06
C GLN A 196 4.95 14.78 13.04
N SER A 197 3.79 15.07 12.46
CA SER A 197 2.72 14.07 12.33
C SER A 197 3.16 12.87 11.50
N ILE A 198 3.78 13.08 10.33
CA ILE A 198 4.27 11.99 9.48
C ILE A 198 5.37 11.21 10.20
N LEU A 199 6.25 11.90 10.93
CA LEU A 199 7.28 11.24 11.74
C LEU A 199 6.65 10.28 12.78
N CYS A 200 5.60 10.74 13.49
CA CYS A 200 4.94 9.95 14.52
C CYS A 200 4.01 8.86 13.96
N VAL A 201 3.30 9.13 12.86
CA VAL A 201 2.24 8.24 12.35
C VAL A 201 2.78 7.28 11.28
N VAL A 202 3.91 7.61 10.64
CA VAL A 202 4.52 6.78 9.59
C VAL A 202 5.92 6.31 10.00
N ALA A 203 6.88 7.22 10.19
CA ALA A 203 8.27 6.83 10.38
C ALA A 203 8.50 6.01 11.65
N LEU A 204 7.91 6.42 12.76
CA LEU A 204 8.03 5.71 14.03
C LEU A 204 7.39 4.30 13.98
N PRO A 205 6.12 4.12 13.56
CA PRO A 205 5.54 2.78 13.43
C PRO A 205 6.26 1.89 12.41
N VAL A 206 6.68 2.43 11.26
CA VAL A 206 7.47 1.68 10.27
C VAL A 206 8.80 1.22 10.85
N SER A 207 9.50 2.10 11.59
CA SER A 207 10.77 1.75 12.26
C SER A 207 10.57 0.67 13.32
N LEU A 208 9.52 0.77 14.13
CA LEU A 208 9.14 -0.26 15.10
C LEU A 208 8.81 -1.59 14.39
N GLY A 209 8.09 -1.55 13.28
CA GLY A 209 7.81 -2.72 12.45
C GLY A 209 9.09 -3.38 11.92
N LEU A 210 10.07 -2.60 11.43
CA LEU A 210 11.38 -3.10 11.01
C LEU A 210 12.13 -3.79 12.16
N ILE A 211 12.07 -3.23 13.37
CA ILE A 211 12.66 -3.84 14.57
C ILE A 211 11.97 -5.17 14.88
N ILE A 212 10.62 -5.20 14.84
CA ILE A 212 9.83 -6.42 15.03
C ILE A 212 10.21 -7.48 13.99
N ASN A 213 10.30 -7.11 12.72
CA ASN A 213 10.75 -8.01 11.63
C ASN A 213 12.11 -8.62 11.93
N ARG A 214 13.06 -7.82 12.43
CA ARG A 214 14.41 -8.27 12.77
C ARG A 214 14.44 -9.18 14.00
N LEU A 215 13.68 -8.84 15.05
CA LEU A 215 13.63 -9.62 16.29
C LEU A 215 12.88 -10.93 16.11
N LEU A 216 11.81 -10.91 15.33
CA LEU A 216 10.92 -12.06 15.11
C LEU A 216 11.22 -12.79 13.79
N ARG A 217 12.47 -12.83 13.34
CA ARG A 217 12.88 -13.47 12.06
C ARG A 217 12.33 -14.89 11.88
N LYS A 218 12.22 -15.65 12.97
CA LYS A 218 11.64 -17.01 12.97
C LYS A 218 10.17 -17.04 12.52
N TYR A 219 9.45 -15.92 12.70
CA TYR A 219 8.03 -15.78 12.41
C TYR A 219 7.75 -14.90 11.18
N ASN A 220 8.78 -14.49 10.41
CA ASN A 220 8.61 -13.62 9.24
C ASN A 220 7.62 -14.18 8.21
N ASP A 221 7.60 -15.51 8.00
CA ASP A 221 6.63 -16.16 7.13
C ASP A 221 5.18 -15.92 7.59
N VAL A 222 4.94 -15.80 8.89
CA VAL A 222 3.62 -15.54 9.49
C VAL A 222 3.32 -14.04 9.40
N LEU A 223 4.27 -13.18 9.76
CA LEU A 223 4.13 -11.72 9.67
C LEU A 223 3.81 -11.27 8.24
N ASN A 224 4.57 -11.77 7.25
CA ASN A 224 4.37 -11.45 5.83
C ASN A 224 2.98 -11.86 5.30
N LYS A 225 2.25 -12.72 6.00
CA LYS A 225 0.91 -13.17 5.61
C LYS A 225 -0.18 -12.47 6.39
N ILE A 226 0.00 -12.27 7.70
CA ILE A 226 -1.01 -11.70 8.58
C ILE A 226 -1.03 -10.18 8.48
N CYS A 227 0.13 -9.51 8.47
CA CYS A 227 0.18 -8.05 8.47
C CYS A 227 -0.54 -7.41 7.27
N PRO A 228 -0.40 -7.90 6.00
CA PRO A 228 -1.16 -7.34 4.89
C PRO A 228 -2.67 -7.48 5.04
N VAL A 229 -3.14 -8.62 5.60
CA VAL A 229 -4.56 -8.87 5.85
C VAL A 229 -5.12 -7.91 6.89
N VAL A 230 -4.42 -7.78 8.02
CA VAL A 230 -4.82 -6.88 9.10
C VAL A 230 -4.79 -5.42 8.64
N SER A 231 -3.76 -5.04 7.87
CA SER A 231 -3.68 -3.71 7.25
C SER A 231 -4.85 -3.46 6.30
N ALA A 232 -5.22 -4.45 5.46
CA ALA A 232 -6.37 -4.32 4.55
C ALA A 232 -7.68 -4.09 5.30
N VAL A 233 -7.93 -4.83 6.39
CA VAL A 233 -9.10 -4.62 7.25
C VAL A 233 -9.07 -3.21 7.87
N GLY A 234 -7.93 -2.79 8.38
CA GLY A 234 -7.76 -1.43 8.91
C GLY A 234 -8.05 -0.34 7.88
N ILE A 235 -7.56 -0.50 6.64
CA ILE A 235 -7.82 0.44 5.54
C ILE A 235 -9.32 0.48 5.21
N ILE A 236 -10.00 -0.68 5.11
CA ILE A 236 -11.45 -0.73 4.85
C ILE A 236 -12.22 0.02 5.95
N TRP A 237 -11.80 -0.14 7.21
CA TRP A 237 -12.43 0.54 8.32
C TRP A 237 -12.22 2.06 8.26
N VAL A 238 -11.01 2.52 7.95
CA VAL A 238 -10.71 3.96 7.73
C VAL A 238 -11.55 4.51 6.57
N ILE A 239 -11.67 3.77 5.46
CA ILE A 239 -12.52 4.15 4.32
C ILE A 239 -13.97 4.33 4.79
N ALA A 240 -14.53 3.39 5.55
CA ALA A 240 -15.90 3.47 6.05
C ALA A 240 -16.13 4.72 6.92
N ILE A 241 -15.22 5.01 7.84
CA ILE A 241 -15.29 6.22 8.68
C ILE A 241 -15.28 7.47 7.80
N ILE A 242 -14.35 7.58 6.87
CA ILE A 242 -14.21 8.78 6.03
C ILE A 242 -15.41 8.94 5.09
N VAL A 243 -15.89 7.86 4.47
CA VAL A 243 -17.09 7.90 3.61
C VAL A 243 -18.31 8.37 4.41
N SER A 244 -18.50 7.87 5.63
CA SER A 244 -19.63 8.28 6.47
C SER A 244 -19.57 9.76 6.84
N LEU A 245 -18.37 10.28 7.15
CA LEU A 245 -18.15 11.68 7.46
C LEU A 245 -18.35 12.62 6.24
N ASN A 246 -18.25 12.07 5.03
CA ASN A 246 -18.38 12.80 3.77
C ASN A 246 -19.69 12.49 3.01
N SER A 247 -20.69 11.90 3.64
CA SER A 247 -21.91 11.46 2.93
C SER A 247 -22.55 12.56 2.08
N GLY A 248 -22.65 13.81 2.58
CA GLY A 248 -23.12 14.96 1.82
C GLY A 248 -22.18 15.37 0.68
N THR A 249 -20.87 15.38 0.91
CA THR A 249 -19.86 15.74 -0.09
C THR A 249 -19.79 14.72 -1.23
N VAL A 250 -19.97 13.43 -0.92
CA VAL A 250 -20.01 12.35 -1.92
C VAL A 250 -21.18 12.53 -2.89
N SER A 251 -22.36 12.90 -2.40
CA SER A 251 -23.52 13.12 -3.25
C SER A 251 -23.35 14.30 -4.21
N GLN A 252 -22.66 15.34 -3.78
CA GLN A 252 -22.46 16.56 -4.54
C GLN A 252 -21.25 16.51 -5.50
N TRP A 253 -20.12 16.01 -5.03
CA TRP A 253 -18.83 16.08 -5.72
C TRP A 253 -18.21 14.74 -6.06
N GLY A 254 -18.83 13.63 -5.67
CA GLY A 254 -18.26 12.29 -5.83
C GLY A 254 -17.89 11.95 -7.27
N ALA A 255 -18.73 12.30 -8.24
CA ALA A 255 -18.48 12.03 -9.66
C ALA A 255 -17.26 12.80 -10.19
N ALA A 256 -17.14 14.10 -9.87
CA ALA A 256 -16.01 14.93 -10.31
C ALA A 256 -14.70 14.47 -9.65
N VAL A 257 -14.73 14.16 -8.36
CA VAL A 257 -13.56 13.62 -7.64
C VAL A 257 -13.20 12.23 -8.15
N PHE A 258 -14.18 11.38 -8.48
CA PHE A 258 -13.92 10.07 -9.08
C PHE A 258 -13.20 10.22 -10.43
N ALA A 259 -13.67 11.10 -11.30
CA ALA A 259 -13.02 11.39 -12.58
C ALA A 259 -11.57 11.88 -12.37
N ALA A 260 -11.36 12.80 -11.42
CA ALA A 260 -10.03 13.29 -11.08
C ALA A 260 -9.09 12.17 -10.59
N VAL A 261 -9.59 11.29 -9.74
CA VAL A 261 -8.85 10.12 -9.22
C VAL A 261 -8.50 9.14 -10.33
N VAL A 262 -9.45 8.83 -11.22
CA VAL A 262 -9.22 7.95 -12.39
C VAL A 262 -8.13 8.53 -13.29
N LEU A 263 -8.22 9.81 -13.62
CA LEU A 263 -7.25 10.51 -14.45
C LEU A 263 -5.87 10.55 -13.78
N HIS A 264 -5.81 10.88 -12.50
CA HIS A 264 -4.55 10.96 -11.74
C HIS A 264 -3.84 9.60 -11.65
N ASN A 265 -4.56 8.55 -11.25
CA ASN A 265 -4.02 7.19 -11.18
C ASN A 265 -3.62 6.67 -12.58
N GLY A 266 -4.50 6.81 -13.58
CA GLY A 266 -4.27 6.33 -14.93
C GLY A 266 -3.10 7.04 -15.62
N SER A 267 -3.00 8.37 -15.49
CA SER A 267 -1.87 9.14 -16.03
C SER A 267 -0.56 8.81 -15.32
N GLY A 268 -0.59 8.59 -13.99
CA GLY A 268 0.57 8.14 -13.22
C GLY A 268 1.08 6.78 -13.69
N MET A 269 0.19 5.79 -13.85
CA MET A 269 0.54 4.46 -14.37
C MET A 269 1.08 4.54 -15.80
N ALA A 270 0.41 5.28 -16.68
CA ALA A 270 0.84 5.45 -18.07
C ALA A 270 2.20 6.14 -18.16
N ALA A 271 2.37 7.27 -17.49
CA ALA A 271 3.65 7.99 -17.48
C ALA A 271 4.76 7.15 -16.85
N GLY A 272 4.48 6.44 -15.75
CA GLY A 272 5.42 5.50 -15.13
C GLY A 272 5.94 4.46 -16.11
N TYR A 273 5.02 3.83 -16.87
CA TYR A 273 5.40 2.85 -17.88
C TYR A 273 6.19 3.47 -19.03
N PHE A 274 5.65 4.50 -19.68
CA PHE A 274 6.23 5.06 -20.89
C PHE A 274 7.58 5.74 -20.61
N LEU A 275 7.71 6.49 -19.52
CA LEU A 275 8.97 7.12 -19.13
C LEU A 275 10.02 6.08 -18.75
N ALA A 276 9.64 5.01 -18.02
CA ALA A 276 10.57 3.92 -17.76
C ALA A 276 11.09 3.27 -19.06
N ARG A 277 10.21 3.06 -20.05
CA ARG A 277 10.60 2.54 -21.37
C ARG A 277 11.47 3.52 -22.14
N LEU A 278 11.19 4.81 -22.08
CA LEU A 278 11.99 5.89 -22.69
C LEU A 278 13.41 5.93 -22.09
N PHE A 279 13.53 5.74 -20.77
CA PHE A 279 14.82 5.62 -20.06
C PHE A 279 15.44 4.20 -20.15
N ARG A 280 15.02 3.39 -21.13
CA ARG A 280 15.57 2.07 -21.48
C ARG A 280 15.48 1.04 -20.36
N CYS A 281 14.53 1.16 -19.44
CA CYS A 281 14.22 0.07 -18.52
C CYS A 281 13.58 -1.10 -19.31
N ASP A 282 13.87 -2.34 -18.89
CA ASP A 282 13.18 -3.52 -19.39
C ASP A 282 11.68 -3.48 -19.08
N LYS A 283 10.86 -4.30 -19.78
CA LYS A 283 9.41 -4.29 -19.65
C LYS A 283 8.97 -4.60 -18.22
N ARG A 284 9.62 -5.55 -17.55
CA ARG A 284 9.29 -5.96 -16.18
C ARG A 284 9.53 -4.83 -15.19
N THR A 285 10.65 -4.13 -15.30
CA THR A 285 10.97 -2.93 -14.53
C THR A 285 9.98 -1.80 -14.84
N ALA A 286 9.62 -1.58 -16.10
CA ALA A 286 8.67 -0.53 -16.48
C ALA A 286 7.25 -0.78 -15.93
N VAL A 287 6.77 -2.02 -15.96
CA VAL A 287 5.50 -2.43 -15.32
C VAL A 287 5.56 -2.17 -13.81
N THR A 288 6.67 -2.49 -13.17
CA THR A 288 6.86 -2.24 -11.72
C THR A 288 6.80 -0.75 -11.40
N ILE A 289 7.53 0.09 -12.15
CA ILE A 289 7.52 1.55 -11.96
C ILE A 289 6.12 2.12 -12.21
N ALA A 290 5.41 1.65 -13.24
CA ALA A 290 4.05 2.09 -13.53
C ALA A 290 3.10 1.84 -12.35
N ILE A 291 3.13 0.64 -11.79
CA ILE A 291 2.31 0.25 -10.64
C ILE A 291 2.68 1.10 -9.42
N GLU A 292 3.96 1.23 -9.12
CA GLU A 292 4.45 1.93 -7.94
C GLU A 292 4.09 3.43 -7.97
N VAL A 293 4.29 4.09 -9.12
CA VAL A 293 3.97 5.51 -9.31
C VAL A 293 2.45 5.74 -9.34
N GLY A 294 1.68 4.83 -9.95
CA GLY A 294 0.23 4.95 -10.02
C GLY A 294 -0.48 4.67 -8.70
N MET A 295 0.11 3.90 -7.80
CA MET A 295 -0.53 3.46 -6.55
C MET A 295 -0.01 4.22 -5.33
N GLN A 296 -0.79 5.17 -4.85
CA GLN A 296 -0.41 6.08 -3.77
C GLN A 296 -0.79 5.55 -2.38
N ASN A 297 -0.11 6.03 -1.34
CA ASN A 297 -0.51 5.85 0.05
C ASN A 297 -1.72 6.75 0.39
N SER A 298 -2.84 6.44 -0.25
CA SER A 298 -4.08 7.23 -0.17
C SER A 298 -4.66 7.28 1.24
N GLY A 299 -4.41 6.26 2.07
CA GLY A 299 -4.78 6.27 3.49
C GLY A 299 -4.04 7.38 4.26
N LEU A 300 -2.74 7.52 4.02
CA LEU A 300 -1.95 8.62 4.59
C LEU A 300 -2.44 9.98 4.07
N ALA A 301 -2.69 10.10 2.77
CA ALA A 301 -3.23 11.33 2.19
C ALA A 301 -4.54 11.74 2.86
N ALA A 302 -5.48 10.81 3.02
CA ALA A 302 -6.75 11.06 3.68
C ALA A 302 -6.58 11.44 5.15
N ALA A 303 -5.72 10.76 5.90
CA ALA A 303 -5.48 11.07 7.32
C ALA A 303 -4.84 12.46 7.50
N LEU A 304 -3.84 12.81 6.68
CA LEU A 304 -3.22 14.15 6.70
C LEU A 304 -4.22 15.24 6.29
N SER A 305 -5.06 14.96 5.27
CA SER A 305 -6.13 15.88 4.86
C SER A 305 -7.13 16.12 5.99
N GLN A 306 -7.51 15.06 6.72
CA GLN A 306 -8.39 15.15 7.88
C GLN A 306 -7.77 15.94 9.02
N GLN A 307 -6.48 15.76 9.26
CA GLN A 307 -5.79 16.35 10.41
C GLN A 307 -5.46 17.82 10.19
N PHE A 308 -5.05 18.22 8.99
CA PHE A 308 -4.48 19.54 8.72
C PHE A 308 -5.37 20.47 7.89
N PHE A 309 -6.41 19.94 7.26
CA PHE A 309 -7.30 20.72 6.41
C PHE A 309 -8.77 20.52 6.82
N SER A 310 -9.50 19.69 6.09
CA SER A 310 -10.92 19.46 6.38
C SER A 310 -11.35 18.01 6.14
N THR A 311 -12.52 17.66 6.68
CA THR A 311 -13.13 16.37 6.39
C THR A 311 -13.41 16.21 4.90
N ALA A 312 -13.87 17.26 4.21
CA ALA A 312 -14.15 17.21 2.77
C ALA A 312 -12.89 16.99 1.92
N ALA A 313 -11.72 17.45 2.37
CA ALA A 313 -10.44 17.19 1.71
C ALA A 313 -9.99 15.71 1.79
N THR A 314 -10.62 14.88 2.60
CA THR A 314 -10.32 13.43 2.67
C THR A 314 -10.89 12.64 1.51
N LEU A 315 -11.91 13.17 0.83
CA LEU A 315 -12.69 12.46 -0.19
C LEU A 315 -11.83 11.93 -1.35
N PRO A 316 -10.90 12.70 -1.96
CA PRO A 316 -10.03 12.18 -3.02
C PRO A 316 -9.19 10.98 -2.58
N GLY A 317 -8.57 11.04 -1.40
CA GLY A 317 -7.79 9.93 -0.85
C GLY A 317 -8.63 8.67 -0.60
N THR A 318 -9.87 8.84 -0.16
CA THR A 318 -10.81 7.74 0.09
C THR A 318 -11.23 7.05 -1.20
N ILE A 319 -11.65 7.83 -2.21
CA ILE A 319 -12.01 7.29 -3.53
C ILE A 319 -10.79 6.64 -4.17
N PHE A 320 -9.62 7.24 -4.02
CA PHE A 320 -8.37 6.69 -4.53
C PHE A 320 -8.04 5.33 -3.90
N SER A 321 -8.27 5.14 -2.60
CA SER A 321 -8.04 3.88 -1.90
C SER A 321 -8.82 2.70 -2.50
N ILE A 322 -10.03 2.97 -3.01
CA ILE A 322 -10.86 1.96 -3.68
C ILE A 322 -10.38 1.77 -5.12
N TRP A 323 -10.23 2.89 -5.85
CA TRP A 323 -9.97 2.88 -7.28
C TRP A 323 -8.60 2.28 -7.64
N HIS A 324 -7.52 2.68 -6.96
CA HIS A 324 -6.18 2.23 -7.33
C HIS A 324 -5.97 0.71 -7.18
N ASN A 325 -6.71 0.07 -6.28
CA ASN A 325 -6.69 -1.40 -6.17
C ASN A 325 -7.40 -2.07 -7.34
N LEU A 326 -8.54 -1.51 -7.78
CA LEU A 326 -9.28 -2.00 -8.94
C LEU A 326 -8.48 -1.80 -10.23
N SER A 327 -8.01 -0.59 -10.48
CA SER A 327 -7.21 -0.25 -11.68
C SER A 327 -5.89 -1.00 -11.72
N GLY A 328 -5.24 -1.18 -10.56
CA GLY A 328 -4.02 -1.97 -10.42
C GLY A 328 -4.25 -3.44 -10.78
N ALA A 329 -5.34 -4.05 -10.29
CA ALA A 329 -5.70 -5.42 -10.64
C ALA A 329 -6.01 -5.58 -12.14
N LEU A 330 -6.73 -4.63 -12.74
CA LEU A 330 -6.97 -4.59 -14.18
C LEU A 330 -5.67 -4.47 -14.97
N PHE A 331 -4.79 -3.54 -14.57
CA PHE A 331 -3.49 -3.36 -15.20
C PHE A 331 -2.63 -4.63 -15.10
N ALA A 332 -2.62 -5.30 -13.94
CA ALA A 332 -1.89 -6.55 -13.75
C ALA A 332 -2.41 -7.66 -14.68
N GLY A 333 -3.73 -7.77 -14.87
CA GLY A 333 -4.34 -8.70 -15.80
C GLY A 333 -3.92 -8.47 -17.26
N ILE A 334 -3.69 -7.23 -17.65
CA ILE A 334 -3.22 -6.85 -18.99
C ILE A 334 -1.70 -7.04 -19.15
N ALA A 335 -0.93 -6.73 -18.10
CA ALA A 335 0.53 -6.74 -18.14
C ALA A 335 1.11 -8.16 -18.09
N LYS A 336 0.57 -9.05 -17.25
CA LYS A 336 1.08 -10.40 -17.02
C LYS A 336 1.22 -11.24 -18.29
N PRO A 337 0.17 -11.40 -19.14
CA PRO A 337 0.29 -12.20 -20.36
C PRO A 337 1.31 -11.63 -21.37
N ARG A 338 1.60 -10.33 -21.31
CA ARG A 338 2.58 -9.67 -22.17
C ARG A 338 4.02 -9.86 -21.68
N LEU A 339 4.21 -10.03 -20.36
CA LEU A 339 5.51 -10.33 -19.77
C LEU A 339 5.88 -11.82 -19.87
N GLU A 340 4.89 -12.72 -19.95
CA GLU A 340 5.11 -14.16 -20.11
C GLU A 340 5.46 -14.55 -21.55
N LYS A 341 5.22 -13.68 -22.53
CA LYS A 341 5.51 -13.91 -23.95
C LYS A 341 6.92 -13.45 -24.39
N ASP A 342 7.61 -12.70 -23.56
CA ASP A 342 8.99 -12.21 -23.78
C ASP A 342 9.98 -13.05 -22.95
#